data_6142391669e05093a2a865ddcd9c7857
#
_entry.id   6142391669e05093a2a865ddcd9c7857
#
_cell.length_a   1.000
_cell.length_b   1.000
_cell.length_c   1.000
_cell.angle_alpha   90.00
_cell.angle_beta   90.00
_cell.angle_gamma   90.00
#
_symmetry.space_group_name_H-M   'P 1'
#
loop_
_entity.id
_entity.type
_entity.pdbx_description
1 polymer ?
#
loop_
_entity_poly.entity_id
_entity_poly.type
_entity_poly.pdbx_seq_one_letter_code
_entity_poly.pdbx_strand_id
1 'polypeptide(L)'
;MKRTLIVATTSYAGMGPYVSEIVNTFSPEDDVYFLLYDYEDNFFQINIKNELKSHCTFYKKANSSWNKLKSMLLGDKEFSNLVLELCRIKSIRVVHYICDPAPCSTAKILENKGIRVVGTVHDLEAHEAKKAPHKMLRAWISEKQRRKNTNYGKVLVTNGKAQYEKLLSMYPNKELYYHSFPSLVTLEIEKGTEYPPELANLDKPYILFFGRIEEYKGISYLYEAFVNTPLLNEYYYLVIAGKGEIGFERNKN
;
A
#
# COMPACT_ATOMS: atom_id res chain seq x y z
N MET A 1 -12.00 3.34 -24.16
CA MET A 1 -11.44 3.89 -22.91
C MET A 1 -10.16 4.67 -23.23
N LYS A 2 -9.77 5.71 -22.45
CA LYS A 2 -8.48 6.39 -22.69
C LYS A 2 -7.35 5.49 -22.18
N ARG A 3 -6.26 5.33 -22.97
CA ARG A 3 -5.08 4.56 -22.54
C ARG A 3 -4.56 5.06 -21.22
N THR A 4 -4.52 4.16 -20.26
CA THR A 4 -4.21 4.47 -18.85
C THR A 4 -2.97 3.71 -18.40
N LEU A 5 -2.08 4.38 -17.66
CA LEU A 5 -0.98 3.77 -16.93
C LEU A 5 -1.30 3.84 -15.43
N ILE A 6 -1.41 2.70 -14.79
CA ILE A 6 -1.49 2.59 -13.33
C ILE A 6 -0.08 2.41 -12.80
N VAL A 7 0.29 3.25 -11.83
CA VAL A 7 1.64 3.31 -11.25
C VAL A 7 1.57 2.96 -9.78
N ALA A 8 2.16 1.83 -9.40
CA ALA A 8 2.35 1.43 -8.01
C ALA A 8 3.80 1.66 -7.58
N THR A 9 4.00 2.46 -6.56
CA THR A 9 5.31 2.86 -6.05
C THR A 9 5.85 1.94 -4.96
N THR A 10 5.08 0.95 -4.54
CA THR A 10 5.44 -0.01 -3.49
C THR A 10 4.54 -1.24 -3.51
N SER A 11 5.09 -2.41 -3.14
CA SER A 11 4.34 -3.63 -2.76
C SER A 11 4.32 -3.85 -1.25
N TYR A 12 4.86 -2.90 -0.46
CA TYR A 12 5.04 -3.08 0.98
C TYR A 12 3.72 -3.15 1.74
N ALA A 13 3.61 -4.11 2.68
CA ALA A 13 2.46 -4.33 3.55
C ALA A 13 1.15 -4.50 2.77
N GLY A 14 0.06 -3.82 3.18
CA GLY A 14 -1.24 -3.90 2.53
C GLY A 14 -1.30 -3.34 1.10
N MET A 15 -0.26 -2.62 0.63
CA MET A 15 -0.24 -2.09 -0.73
C MET A 15 -0.05 -3.18 -1.78
N GLY A 16 0.71 -4.22 -1.49
CA GLY A 16 0.84 -5.37 -2.39
C GLY A 16 -0.52 -5.99 -2.75
N PRO A 17 -1.26 -6.54 -1.77
CA PRO A 17 -2.60 -7.08 -1.99
C PRO A 17 -3.56 -6.07 -2.63
N TYR A 18 -3.61 -4.83 -2.14
CA TYR A 18 -4.47 -3.78 -2.68
C TYR A 18 -4.24 -3.55 -4.20
N VAL A 19 -2.98 -3.42 -4.61
CA VAL A 19 -2.63 -3.16 -6.01
C VAL A 19 -2.87 -4.38 -6.87
N SER A 20 -2.47 -5.58 -6.43
CA SER A 20 -2.64 -6.80 -7.21
C SER A 20 -4.12 -7.09 -7.48
N GLU A 21 -4.99 -6.87 -6.49
CA GLU A 21 -6.42 -7.06 -6.67
C GLU A 21 -7.02 -6.07 -7.68
N ILE A 22 -6.62 -4.80 -7.61
CA ILE A 22 -7.07 -3.82 -8.62
C ILE A 22 -6.55 -4.19 -10.02
N VAL A 23 -5.28 -4.57 -10.15
CA VAL A 23 -4.74 -5.01 -11.45
C VAL A 23 -5.51 -6.20 -11.99
N ASN A 24 -5.84 -7.17 -11.16
CA ASN A 24 -6.53 -8.40 -11.54
C ASN A 24 -8.02 -8.19 -11.91
N THR A 25 -8.58 -6.99 -11.70
CA THR A 25 -9.94 -6.67 -12.19
C THR A 25 -9.98 -6.32 -13.67
N PHE A 26 -8.83 -6.02 -14.28
CA PHE A 26 -8.74 -5.70 -15.70
C PHE A 26 -8.62 -6.97 -16.56
N SER A 27 -8.86 -6.80 -17.84
CA SER A 27 -8.65 -7.82 -18.87
C SER A 27 -7.54 -7.39 -19.84
N PRO A 28 -6.93 -8.33 -20.59
CA PRO A 28 -5.93 -7.99 -21.62
C PRO A 28 -6.45 -7.08 -22.74
N GLU A 29 -7.77 -7.04 -22.95
CA GLU A 29 -8.43 -6.18 -23.94
C GLU A 29 -8.58 -4.74 -23.47
N ASP A 30 -8.39 -4.49 -22.17
CA ASP A 30 -8.42 -3.15 -21.64
C ASP A 30 -7.15 -2.38 -22.04
N ASP A 31 -7.32 -1.15 -22.49
CA ASP A 31 -6.21 -0.23 -22.82
C ASP A 31 -5.53 0.29 -21.53
N VAL A 32 -5.19 -0.62 -20.60
CA VAL A 32 -4.57 -0.32 -19.30
C VAL A 32 -3.21 -1.01 -19.21
N TYR A 33 -2.22 -0.24 -18.80
CA TYR A 33 -0.85 -0.69 -18.58
C TYR A 33 -0.47 -0.45 -17.12
N PHE A 34 0.51 -1.20 -16.63
CA PHE A 34 0.90 -1.17 -15.23
C PHE A 34 2.40 -0.98 -15.09
N LEU A 35 2.81 -0.04 -14.25
CA LEU A 35 4.20 0.09 -13.80
C LEU A 35 4.23 -0.20 -12.29
N LEU A 36 4.84 -1.31 -11.93
CA LEU A 36 4.77 -1.89 -10.60
C LEU A 36 6.16 -1.95 -9.99
N TYR A 37 6.34 -1.23 -8.87
CA TYR A 37 7.58 -1.28 -8.09
C TYR A 37 7.55 -2.54 -7.21
N ASP A 38 8.27 -3.57 -7.67
CA ASP A 38 8.37 -4.84 -6.98
C ASP A 38 9.68 -4.93 -6.19
N TYR A 39 9.61 -5.58 -5.02
CA TYR A 39 10.79 -5.84 -4.19
C TYR A 39 11.40 -7.21 -4.50
N GLU A 40 12.36 -7.64 -3.69
CA GLU A 40 13.06 -8.92 -3.86
C GLU A 40 12.13 -10.14 -3.75
N ASP A 41 11.00 -9.98 -3.02
CA ASP A 41 9.97 -11.02 -2.85
C ASP A 41 9.13 -11.30 -4.11
N ASN A 42 9.26 -10.48 -5.15
CA ASN A 42 8.50 -10.60 -6.40
C ASN A 42 6.98 -10.63 -6.23
N PHE A 43 6.47 -9.94 -5.24
CA PHE A 43 5.06 -10.01 -4.83
C PHE A 43 4.10 -9.82 -6.01
N PHE A 44 4.29 -8.80 -6.82
CA PHE A 44 3.41 -8.54 -7.97
C PHE A 44 3.55 -9.60 -9.06
N GLN A 45 4.77 -10.12 -9.29
CA GLN A 45 4.96 -11.18 -10.28
C GLN A 45 4.25 -12.48 -9.89
N ILE A 46 4.08 -12.74 -8.60
CA ILE A 46 3.38 -13.92 -8.07
C ILE A 46 1.86 -13.71 -8.10
N ASN A 47 1.39 -12.52 -7.70
CA ASN A 47 -0.01 -12.26 -7.41
C ASN A 47 -0.79 -11.58 -8.56
N ILE A 48 -0.18 -11.34 -9.72
CA ILE A 48 -0.86 -10.87 -10.92
C ILE A 48 -1.12 -12.03 -11.88
N LYS A 49 -2.34 -12.05 -12.44
CA LYS A 49 -2.76 -13.04 -13.44
C LYS A 49 -1.80 -13.09 -14.62
N ASN A 50 -1.46 -14.28 -15.08
CA ASN A 50 -0.49 -14.47 -16.16
C ASN A 50 -0.86 -13.72 -17.45
N GLU A 51 -2.12 -13.67 -17.78
CA GLU A 51 -2.69 -12.99 -18.97
C GLU A 51 -2.42 -11.48 -18.96
N LEU A 52 -2.28 -10.86 -17.77
CA LEU A 52 -2.02 -9.42 -17.63
C LEU A 52 -0.53 -9.06 -17.58
N LYS A 53 0.37 -10.05 -17.44
CA LYS A 53 1.81 -9.81 -17.30
C LYS A 53 2.43 -9.09 -18.49
N SER A 54 1.89 -9.27 -19.68
CA SER A 54 2.31 -8.55 -20.91
C SER A 54 2.00 -7.04 -20.86
N HIS A 55 1.05 -6.63 -20.02
CA HIS A 55 0.68 -5.24 -19.76
C HIS A 55 1.45 -4.62 -18.58
N CYS A 56 2.22 -5.44 -17.85
CA CYS A 56 2.98 -5.03 -16.67
C CYS A 56 4.43 -4.75 -17.00
N THR A 57 4.96 -3.68 -16.45
CA THR A 57 6.39 -3.40 -16.34
C THR A 57 6.76 -3.50 -14.87
N PHE A 58 7.57 -4.49 -14.51
CA PHE A 58 8.05 -4.69 -13.14
C PHE A 58 9.38 -3.96 -12.97
N TYR A 59 9.38 -2.95 -12.10
CA TYR A 59 10.58 -2.18 -11.80
C TYR A 59 11.19 -2.67 -10.48
N LYS A 60 12.47 -3.04 -10.53
CA LYS A 60 13.24 -3.44 -9.35
C LYS A 60 14.42 -2.51 -9.18
N LYS A 61 14.58 -1.98 -8.00
CA LYS A 61 15.74 -1.18 -7.63
C LYS A 61 16.61 -1.95 -6.67
N ALA A 62 17.93 -1.93 -6.91
CA ALA A 62 18.91 -2.53 -6.00
C ALA A 62 18.75 -1.95 -4.58
N ASN A 63 18.64 -2.83 -3.59
CA ASN A 63 18.24 -2.53 -2.22
C ASN A 63 19.43 -2.03 -1.37
N SER A 64 20.10 -0.94 -1.76
CA SER A 64 21.15 -0.33 -0.94
C SER A 64 20.61 0.78 -0.04
N SER A 65 21.12 0.88 1.19
CA SER A 65 20.75 1.94 2.13
C SER A 65 21.00 3.34 1.56
N TRP A 66 22.05 3.49 0.74
CA TRP A 66 22.40 4.74 0.06
C TRP A 66 21.37 5.11 -1.01
N ASN A 67 20.92 4.15 -1.81
CA ASN A 67 19.90 4.37 -2.83
C ASN A 67 18.55 4.73 -2.19
N LYS A 68 18.21 4.14 -1.04
CA LYS A 68 17.01 4.51 -0.27
C LYS A 68 17.07 5.96 0.20
N LEU A 69 18.20 6.40 0.75
CA LEU A 69 18.38 7.78 1.21
C LEU A 69 18.31 8.75 0.03
N LYS A 70 18.99 8.45 -1.07
CA LYS A 70 19.02 9.29 -2.27
C LYS A 70 17.62 9.43 -2.89
N SER A 71 16.87 8.36 -3.03
CA SER A 71 15.50 8.42 -3.57
C SER A 71 14.53 9.15 -2.66
N MET A 72 14.73 9.09 -1.34
CA MET A 72 13.92 9.84 -0.38
C MET A 72 14.15 11.37 -0.48
N LEU A 73 15.39 11.79 -0.69
CA LEU A 73 15.73 13.22 -0.75
C LEU A 73 15.50 13.85 -2.13
N LEU A 74 15.81 13.11 -3.19
CA LEU A 74 15.82 13.62 -4.59
C LEU A 74 14.67 13.06 -5.44
N GLY A 75 13.83 12.19 -4.88
CA GLY A 75 12.88 11.38 -5.63
C GLY A 75 13.55 10.29 -6.44
N ASP A 76 12.78 9.33 -6.89
CA ASP A 76 13.28 8.28 -7.79
C ASP A 76 13.21 8.78 -9.25
N LYS A 77 14.32 9.38 -9.72
CA LYS A 77 14.41 9.93 -11.08
C LYS A 77 14.32 8.84 -12.14
N GLU A 78 14.90 7.66 -11.89
CA GLU A 78 14.86 6.53 -12.83
C GLU A 78 13.42 6.03 -12.99
N PHE A 79 12.71 5.86 -11.88
CA PHE A 79 11.31 5.46 -11.90
C PHE A 79 10.44 6.53 -12.60
N SER A 80 10.67 7.82 -12.30
CA SER A 80 9.96 8.91 -12.97
C SER A 80 10.23 8.96 -14.48
N ASN A 81 11.47 8.72 -14.90
CA ASN A 81 11.82 8.65 -16.32
C ASN A 81 11.13 7.47 -17.01
N LEU A 82 11.04 6.32 -16.34
CA LEU A 82 10.35 5.15 -16.85
C LEU A 82 8.84 5.42 -17.04
N VAL A 83 8.21 6.14 -16.10
CA VAL A 83 6.81 6.60 -16.27
C VAL A 83 6.68 7.44 -17.54
N LEU A 84 7.57 8.42 -17.76
CA LEU A 84 7.52 9.29 -18.93
C LEU A 84 7.76 8.53 -20.24
N GLU A 85 8.67 7.56 -20.22
CA GLU A 85 8.97 6.70 -21.36
C GLU A 85 7.79 5.81 -21.72
N LEU A 86 7.19 5.13 -20.74
CA LEU A 86 5.99 4.32 -20.95
C LEU A 86 4.82 5.16 -21.49
N CYS A 87 4.64 6.38 -20.97
CA CYS A 87 3.63 7.29 -21.50
C CYS A 87 3.83 7.60 -22.97
N ARG A 88 5.07 7.78 -23.40
CA ARG A 88 5.41 8.04 -24.81
C ARG A 88 5.20 6.80 -25.68
N ILE A 89 5.76 5.64 -25.27
CA ILE A 89 5.72 4.39 -26.08
C ILE A 89 4.30 3.87 -26.21
N LYS A 90 3.52 3.89 -25.13
CA LYS A 90 2.16 3.36 -25.09
C LYS A 90 1.09 4.41 -25.43
N SER A 91 1.48 5.65 -25.76
CA SER A 91 0.55 6.76 -26.03
C SER A 91 -0.47 6.99 -24.92
N ILE A 92 -0.01 6.96 -23.65
CA ILE A 92 -0.84 7.08 -22.46
C ILE A 92 -1.47 8.48 -22.40
N ARG A 93 -2.72 8.53 -21.96
CA ARG A 93 -3.50 9.77 -21.75
C ARG A 93 -3.85 10.03 -20.30
N VAL A 94 -3.85 8.99 -19.48
CA VAL A 94 -4.12 9.08 -18.04
C VAL A 94 -3.04 8.31 -17.29
N VAL A 95 -2.47 8.90 -16.25
CA VAL A 95 -1.56 8.23 -15.31
C VAL A 95 -2.20 8.25 -13.93
N HIS A 96 -2.42 7.09 -13.35
CA HIS A 96 -2.98 6.94 -12.01
C HIS A 96 -1.92 6.39 -11.04
N TYR A 97 -1.45 7.22 -10.15
CA TYR A 97 -0.60 6.82 -9.03
C TYR A 97 -1.46 6.25 -7.91
N ILE A 98 -1.41 4.93 -7.74
CA ILE A 98 -2.38 4.20 -6.92
C ILE A 98 -1.96 4.06 -5.44
N CYS A 99 -0.67 4.19 -5.12
CA CYS A 99 -0.18 4.07 -3.73
C CYS A 99 -0.14 5.43 -3.00
N ASP A 100 0.24 6.48 -3.70
CA ASP A 100 0.36 7.86 -3.20
C ASP A 100 0.21 8.83 -4.38
N PRO A 101 -0.16 10.10 -4.15
CA PRO A 101 -0.17 11.08 -5.23
C PRO A 101 1.20 11.25 -5.89
N ALA A 102 1.18 11.45 -7.21
CA ALA A 102 2.38 11.62 -8.03
C ALA A 102 3.33 12.69 -7.46
N PRO A 103 4.67 12.49 -7.55
CA PRO A 103 5.62 13.55 -7.26
C PRO A 103 5.31 14.81 -8.11
N CYS A 104 5.27 15.99 -7.46
CA CYS A 104 4.90 17.25 -8.13
C CYS A 104 5.69 17.52 -9.42
N SER A 105 7.00 17.19 -9.43
CA SER A 105 7.85 17.37 -10.60
C SER A 105 7.39 16.49 -11.78
N THR A 106 7.10 15.24 -11.51
CA THR A 106 6.62 14.28 -12.52
C THR A 106 5.22 14.63 -13.00
N ALA A 107 4.32 14.96 -12.07
CA ALA A 107 2.97 15.38 -12.39
C ALA A 107 2.97 16.62 -13.31
N LYS A 108 3.78 17.64 -13.03
CA LYS A 108 3.93 18.83 -13.85
C LYS A 108 4.38 18.52 -15.28
N ILE A 109 5.36 17.61 -15.45
CA ILE A 109 5.83 17.20 -16.78
C ILE A 109 4.74 16.47 -17.55
N LEU A 110 4.01 15.56 -16.91
CA LEU A 110 2.90 14.81 -17.52
C LEU A 110 1.77 15.75 -17.95
N GLU A 111 1.35 16.66 -17.07
CA GLU A 111 0.27 17.62 -17.35
C GLU A 111 0.65 18.58 -18.51
N ASN A 112 1.91 19.05 -18.55
CA ASN A 112 2.41 19.87 -19.66
C ASN A 112 2.39 19.13 -21.01
N LYS A 113 2.38 17.81 -21.00
CA LYS A 113 2.20 16.95 -22.18
C LYS A 113 0.73 16.59 -22.45
N GLY A 114 -0.22 17.19 -21.74
CA GLY A 114 -1.66 16.92 -21.88
C GLY A 114 -2.10 15.58 -21.30
N ILE A 115 -1.28 14.97 -20.42
CA ILE A 115 -1.60 13.71 -19.74
C ILE A 115 -2.28 14.04 -18.42
N ARG A 116 -3.48 13.49 -18.19
CA ARG A 116 -4.20 13.63 -16.92
C ARG A 116 -3.54 12.81 -15.85
N VAL A 117 -3.28 13.42 -14.69
CA VAL A 117 -2.67 12.75 -13.53
C VAL A 117 -3.70 12.58 -12.43
N VAL A 118 -3.85 11.35 -11.96
CA VAL A 118 -4.73 10.95 -10.85
C VAL A 118 -3.84 10.42 -9.72
N GLY A 119 -4.15 10.78 -8.49
CA GLY A 119 -3.43 10.29 -7.30
C GLY A 119 -4.39 9.69 -6.28
N THR A 120 -4.04 8.53 -5.74
CA THR A 120 -4.78 7.95 -4.60
C THR A 120 -4.19 8.46 -3.28
N VAL A 121 -5.06 8.82 -2.37
CA VAL A 121 -4.73 9.21 -0.99
C VAL A 121 -5.28 8.13 -0.06
N HIS A 122 -4.40 7.30 0.52
CA HIS A 122 -4.81 6.25 1.46
C HIS A 122 -4.98 6.80 2.86
N ASP A 123 -4.04 7.65 3.30
CA ASP A 123 -4.06 8.24 4.62
C ASP A 123 -3.83 9.75 4.53
N LEU A 124 -4.72 10.54 5.12
CA LEU A 124 -4.54 11.99 5.23
C LEU A 124 -3.55 12.39 6.31
N GLU A 125 -3.46 11.58 7.33
CA GLU A 125 -2.58 11.78 8.48
C GLU A 125 -1.65 10.58 8.64
N ALA A 126 -0.41 10.81 8.99
CA ALA A 126 0.50 9.72 9.34
C ALA A 126 0.03 9.06 10.63
N HIS A 127 0.05 7.73 10.68
CA HIS A 127 -0.20 7.02 11.92
C HIS A 127 0.80 7.44 12.99
N GLU A 128 0.31 7.83 14.16
CA GLU A 128 1.13 8.15 15.32
C GLU A 128 1.79 6.87 15.83
N ALA A 129 3.05 6.65 15.47
CA ALA A 129 3.88 5.61 16.06
C ALA A 129 5.04 6.29 16.78
N LYS A 130 5.31 5.90 18.03
CA LYS A 130 6.55 6.28 18.74
C LYS A 130 7.73 5.78 17.91
N LYS A 131 8.48 6.70 17.32
CA LYS A 131 9.62 6.39 16.45
C LYS A 131 10.91 6.87 17.09
N ALA A 132 11.98 6.09 16.93
CA ALA A 132 13.31 6.55 17.30
C ALA A 132 13.65 7.87 16.57
N PRO A 133 14.45 8.80 17.16
CA PRO A 133 14.69 10.13 16.63
C PRO A 133 15.11 10.18 15.16
N HIS A 134 15.98 9.27 14.71
CA HIS A 134 16.40 9.17 13.31
C HIS A 134 15.25 8.72 12.36
N LYS A 135 14.30 7.95 12.86
CA LYS A 135 13.09 7.54 12.12
C LYS A 135 12.06 8.68 12.07
N MET A 136 12.04 9.56 13.08
CA MET A 136 11.16 10.74 13.12
C MET A 136 11.47 11.73 12.00
N LEU A 137 12.74 12.04 11.77
CA LEU A 137 13.14 12.95 10.68
C LEU A 137 12.72 12.40 9.31
N ARG A 138 12.95 11.11 9.08
CA ARG A 138 12.51 10.44 7.83
C ARG A 138 11.00 10.49 7.66
N ALA A 139 10.25 10.20 8.72
CA ALA A 139 8.79 10.25 8.70
C ALA A 139 8.29 11.67 8.40
N TRP A 140 8.90 12.68 9.01
CA TRP A 140 8.57 14.09 8.79
C TRP A 140 8.82 14.53 7.33
N ILE A 141 9.98 14.16 6.76
CA ILE A 141 10.29 14.46 5.34
C ILE A 141 9.28 13.78 4.41
N SER A 142 9.00 12.50 4.64
CA SER A 142 8.04 11.73 3.85
C SER A 142 6.64 12.35 3.93
N GLU A 143 6.20 12.71 5.14
CA GLU A 143 4.90 13.35 5.35
C GLU A 143 4.81 14.72 4.68
N LYS A 144 5.84 15.54 4.80
CA LYS A 144 5.93 16.84 4.10
C LYS A 144 5.85 16.67 2.58
N GLN A 145 6.52 15.65 2.05
CA GLN A 145 6.48 15.35 0.62
C GLN A 145 5.11 14.87 0.18
N ARG A 146 4.49 13.98 0.95
CA ARG A 146 3.14 13.46 0.69
C ARG A 146 2.11 14.60 0.69
N ARG A 147 2.13 15.47 1.70
CA ARG A 147 1.25 16.66 1.76
C ARG A 147 1.47 17.59 0.56
N LYS A 148 2.73 17.82 0.16
CA LYS A 148 3.05 18.61 -1.02
C LYS A 148 2.46 18.00 -2.29
N ASN A 149 2.59 16.69 -2.48
CA ASN A 149 2.07 15.99 -3.64
C ASN A 149 0.53 15.99 -3.64
N THR A 150 -0.11 15.77 -2.48
CA THR A 150 -1.57 15.87 -2.32
C THR A 150 -2.07 17.27 -2.63
N ASN A 151 -1.37 18.32 -2.14
CA ASN A 151 -1.72 19.71 -2.42
C ASN A 151 -1.61 20.05 -3.90
N TYR A 152 -0.62 19.50 -4.59
CA TYR A 152 -0.43 19.71 -6.03
C TYR A 152 -1.46 18.95 -6.88
N GLY A 153 -1.78 17.72 -6.51
CA GLY A 153 -2.68 16.84 -7.28
C GLY A 153 -4.04 17.51 -7.52
N LYS A 154 -4.50 17.52 -8.77
CA LYS A 154 -5.79 18.10 -9.18
C LYS A 154 -6.93 17.11 -9.08
N VAL A 155 -6.63 15.85 -9.37
CA VAL A 155 -7.58 14.74 -9.33
C VAL A 155 -7.12 13.75 -8.29
N LEU A 156 -7.92 13.52 -7.26
CA LEU A 156 -7.59 12.62 -6.17
C LEU A 156 -8.69 11.57 -5.97
N VAL A 157 -8.25 10.38 -5.59
CA VAL A 157 -9.12 9.25 -5.24
C VAL A 157 -8.81 8.86 -3.80
N THR A 158 -9.79 8.41 -3.06
CA THR A 158 -9.60 7.82 -1.73
C THR A 158 -10.49 6.61 -1.52
N ASN A 159 -10.11 5.74 -0.58
CA ASN A 159 -10.79 4.48 -0.32
C ASN A 159 -11.65 4.52 0.96
N GLY A 160 -11.58 5.59 1.74
CA GLY A 160 -12.37 5.76 2.97
C GLY A 160 -13.43 6.85 2.84
N LYS A 161 -14.70 6.56 3.17
CA LYS A 161 -15.80 7.53 3.08
C LYS A 161 -15.55 8.75 3.96
N ALA A 162 -15.18 8.56 5.22
CA ALA A 162 -14.85 9.65 6.14
C ALA A 162 -13.66 10.50 5.65
N GLN A 163 -12.67 9.82 5.01
CA GLN A 163 -11.53 10.51 4.42
C GLN A 163 -11.92 11.31 3.17
N TYR A 164 -12.85 10.79 2.38
CA TYR A 164 -13.41 11.52 1.24
C TYR A 164 -14.10 12.81 1.68
N GLU A 165 -14.95 12.75 2.72
CA GLU A 165 -15.62 13.91 3.28
C GLU A 165 -14.61 14.96 3.83
N LYS A 166 -13.55 14.49 4.49
CA LYS A 166 -12.46 15.35 4.94
C LYS A 166 -11.69 15.99 3.78
N LEU A 167 -11.40 15.23 2.71
CA LEU A 167 -10.77 15.77 1.50
C LEU A 167 -11.63 16.83 0.82
N LEU A 168 -12.96 16.62 0.73
CA LEU A 168 -13.89 17.61 0.18
C LEU A 168 -13.82 18.93 0.95
N SER A 169 -13.78 18.87 2.28
CA SER A 169 -13.70 20.08 3.11
C SER A 169 -12.34 20.80 2.96
N MET A 170 -11.23 20.02 2.83
CA MET A 170 -9.89 20.59 2.70
C MET A 170 -9.58 21.13 1.31
N TYR A 171 -10.16 20.53 0.27
CA TYR A 171 -9.85 20.82 -1.13
C TYR A 171 -11.10 20.96 -2.00
N PRO A 172 -11.95 21.96 -1.74
CA PRO A 172 -13.26 22.09 -2.41
C PRO A 172 -13.17 22.31 -3.92
N ASN A 173 -12.00 22.75 -4.41
CA ASN A 173 -11.76 23.03 -5.84
C ASN A 173 -11.06 21.91 -6.58
N LYS A 174 -10.85 20.75 -5.93
CA LYS A 174 -10.24 19.58 -6.58
C LYS A 174 -11.32 18.62 -7.08
N GLU A 175 -10.95 17.88 -8.10
CA GLU A 175 -11.75 16.76 -8.57
C GLU A 175 -11.48 15.54 -7.67
N LEU A 176 -12.47 15.15 -6.87
CA LEU A 176 -12.34 14.12 -5.84
C LEU A 176 -13.27 12.96 -6.12
N TYR A 177 -12.75 11.76 -5.95
CA TYR A 177 -13.50 10.52 -6.13
C TYR A 177 -13.35 9.60 -4.91
N TYR A 178 -14.38 8.83 -4.67
CA TYR A 178 -14.38 7.73 -3.70
C TYR A 178 -14.46 6.41 -4.43
N HIS A 179 -13.66 5.46 -3.99
CA HIS A 179 -13.67 4.07 -4.43
C HIS A 179 -13.54 3.16 -3.21
N SER A 180 -14.44 2.20 -3.05
CA SER A 180 -14.35 1.23 -1.94
C SER A 180 -13.06 0.43 -2.01
N PHE A 181 -12.57 0.01 -0.84
CA PHE A 181 -11.40 -0.85 -0.77
C PHE A 181 -11.72 -2.21 -1.42
N PRO A 182 -10.84 -2.78 -2.26
CA PRO A 182 -11.05 -4.11 -2.84
C PRO A 182 -10.91 -5.20 -1.77
N SER A 183 -11.28 -6.41 -2.12
CA SER A 183 -10.84 -7.59 -1.38
C SER A 183 -9.31 -7.63 -1.34
N LEU A 184 -8.72 -8.10 -0.24
CA LEU A 184 -7.26 -8.29 -0.12
C LEU A 184 -6.86 -9.76 -0.22
N VAL A 185 -7.72 -10.58 -0.80
CA VAL A 185 -7.46 -12.00 -1.04
C VAL A 185 -6.69 -12.13 -2.34
N THR A 186 -5.39 -12.33 -2.25
CA THR A 186 -4.50 -12.43 -3.41
C THR A 186 -4.53 -13.83 -4.02
N LEU A 187 -4.02 -13.98 -5.25
CA LEU A 187 -3.91 -15.30 -5.91
C LEU A 187 -3.10 -16.32 -5.10
N GLU A 188 -2.13 -15.86 -4.33
CA GLU A 188 -1.34 -16.72 -3.44
C GLU A 188 -2.18 -17.20 -2.25
N ILE A 189 -3.00 -16.33 -1.67
CA ILE A 189 -3.94 -16.67 -0.59
C ILE A 189 -5.03 -17.63 -1.10
N GLU A 190 -5.58 -17.38 -2.29
CA GLU A 190 -6.60 -18.26 -2.90
C GLU A 190 -6.08 -19.70 -3.15
N LYS A 191 -4.80 -19.82 -3.46
CA LYS A 191 -4.14 -21.13 -3.66
C LYS A 191 -3.75 -21.81 -2.35
N GLY A 192 -3.61 -21.05 -1.27
CA GLY A 192 -3.22 -21.55 0.04
C GLY A 192 -4.36 -22.34 0.66
N THR A 193 -4.15 -23.66 0.85
CA THR A 193 -5.11 -24.57 1.48
C THR A 193 -4.57 -25.16 2.78
N GLU A 194 -3.31 -24.86 3.11
CA GLU A 194 -2.64 -25.46 4.27
C GLU A 194 -2.95 -24.65 5.54
N TYR A 195 -3.39 -25.35 6.55
CA TYR A 195 -3.55 -24.80 7.88
C TYR A 195 -2.18 -24.67 8.52
N PRO A 196 -1.83 -23.51 9.16
CA PRO A 196 -0.55 -23.38 9.85
C PRO A 196 -0.38 -24.50 10.88
N PRO A 197 0.78 -25.20 10.89
CA PRO A 197 1.01 -26.33 11.83
C PRO A 197 0.78 -25.95 13.29
N GLU A 198 1.09 -24.70 13.65
CA GLU A 198 0.90 -24.16 15.01
C GLU A 198 -0.57 -24.10 15.43
N LEU A 199 -1.49 -24.04 14.48
CA LEU A 199 -2.93 -23.98 14.73
C LEU A 199 -3.62 -25.34 14.57
N ALA A 200 -2.95 -26.31 13.95
CA ALA A 200 -3.57 -27.60 13.60
C ALA A 200 -3.98 -28.45 14.82
N ASN A 201 -3.32 -28.27 15.95
CA ASN A 201 -3.52 -29.08 17.16
C ASN A 201 -4.17 -28.30 18.31
N LEU A 202 -4.77 -27.13 18.02
CA LEU A 202 -5.48 -26.38 19.05
C LEU A 202 -6.79 -27.12 19.41
N ASP A 203 -6.96 -27.39 20.70
CA ASP A 203 -8.14 -28.08 21.26
C ASP A 203 -9.30 -27.12 21.61
N LYS A 204 -9.05 -25.82 21.51
CA LYS A 204 -10.03 -24.74 21.73
C LYS A 204 -10.07 -23.79 20.53
N PRO A 205 -11.18 -23.09 20.30
CA PRO A 205 -11.22 -21.99 19.35
C PRO A 205 -10.24 -20.87 19.73
N TYR A 206 -9.90 -20.01 18.76
CA TYR A 206 -8.97 -18.92 18.99
C TYR A 206 -9.53 -17.57 18.55
N ILE A 207 -9.05 -16.52 19.23
CA ILE A 207 -9.20 -15.13 18.83
C ILE A 207 -7.94 -14.75 18.06
N LEU A 208 -8.08 -14.38 16.79
CA LEU A 208 -6.96 -14.04 15.93
C LEU A 208 -6.76 -12.53 15.83
N PHE A 209 -5.57 -12.06 16.23
CA PHE A 209 -5.02 -10.81 15.74
C PHE A 209 -4.14 -11.11 14.52
N PHE A 210 -4.45 -10.52 13.37
CA PHE A 210 -3.64 -10.66 12.16
C PHE A 210 -3.14 -9.31 11.66
N GLY A 211 -1.83 -9.17 11.44
CA GLY A 211 -1.24 -7.97 10.87
C GLY A 211 0.11 -7.58 11.50
N ARG A 212 0.64 -6.44 11.09
CA ARG A 212 1.89 -5.93 11.68
C ARG A 212 1.71 -5.66 13.17
N ILE A 213 2.69 -6.12 13.95
CA ILE A 213 2.72 -5.91 15.40
C ILE A 213 3.31 -4.52 15.64
N GLU A 214 2.44 -3.55 15.87
CA GLU A 214 2.79 -2.15 16.15
C GLU A 214 1.92 -1.61 17.30
N GLU A 215 2.49 -0.71 18.12
CA GLU A 215 1.85 -0.20 19.34
C GLU A 215 0.45 0.39 19.07
N TYR A 216 0.29 1.14 17.98
CA TYR A 216 -0.99 1.78 17.63
C TYR A 216 -2.11 0.79 17.28
N LYS A 217 -1.78 -0.48 17.02
CA LYS A 217 -2.76 -1.55 16.77
C LYS A 217 -3.44 -2.06 18.03
N GLY A 218 -3.01 -1.60 19.21
CA GLY A 218 -3.66 -1.93 20.48
C GLY A 218 -3.45 -3.37 20.94
N ILE A 219 -2.39 -4.05 20.51
CA ILE A 219 -2.15 -5.46 20.88
C ILE A 219 -1.96 -5.63 22.39
N SER A 220 -1.31 -4.67 23.06
CA SER A 220 -1.16 -4.68 24.51
C SER A 220 -2.52 -4.65 25.21
N TYR A 221 -3.45 -3.81 24.74
CA TYR A 221 -4.81 -3.77 25.29
C TYR A 221 -5.58 -5.08 25.04
N LEU A 222 -5.42 -5.66 23.85
CA LEU A 222 -6.03 -6.96 23.53
C LEU A 222 -5.48 -8.05 24.46
N TYR A 223 -4.15 -8.08 24.66
CA TYR A 223 -3.51 -9.05 25.55
C TYR A 223 -3.96 -8.87 27.01
N GLU A 224 -3.96 -7.64 27.53
CA GLU A 224 -4.45 -7.34 28.89
C GLU A 224 -5.92 -7.73 29.06
N ALA A 225 -6.77 -7.41 28.09
CA ALA A 225 -8.17 -7.80 28.14
C ALA A 225 -8.35 -9.31 28.15
N PHE A 226 -7.57 -10.02 27.33
CA PHE A 226 -7.60 -11.48 27.26
C PHE A 226 -7.16 -12.10 28.58
N VAL A 227 -6.02 -11.69 29.13
CA VAL A 227 -5.46 -12.25 30.39
C VAL A 227 -6.35 -11.95 31.60
N ASN A 228 -6.93 -10.75 31.67
CA ASN A 228 -7.76 -10.33 32.79
C ASN A 228 -9.22 -10.80 32.70
N THR A 229 -9.59 -11.56 31.66
CA THR A 229 -10.93 -12.11 31.50
C THR A 229 -10.88 -13.65 31.59
N PRO A 230 -11.16 -14.24 32.79
CA PRO A 230 -11.02 -15.70 33.02
C PRO A 230 -11.72 -16.56 31.96
N LEU A 231 -12.95 -16.17 31.57
CA LEU A 231 -13.71 -16.90 30.56
C LEU A 231 -13.02 -16.94 29.20
N LEU A 232 -12.33 -15.86 28.80
CA LEU A 232 -11.58 -15.88 27.54
C LEU A 232 -10.39 -16.85 27.58
N ASN A 233 -9.64 -16.86 28.69
CA ASN A 233 -8.53 -17.77 28.88
C ASN A 233 -8.97 -19.25 28.97
N GLU A 234 -10.13 -19.50 29.55
CA GLU A 234 -10.67 -20.86 29.72
C GLU A 234 -11.12 -21.45 28.38
N TYR A 235 -11.81 -20.64 27.55
CA TYR A 235 -12.48 -21.17 26.33
C TYR A 235 -11.78 -20.84 25.02
N TYR A 236 -10.77 -19.97 24.99
CA TYR A 236 -10.12 -19.54 23.76
C TYR A 236 -8.60 -19.50 23.89
N TYR A 237 -7.91 -19.58 22.76
CA TYR A 237 -6.53 -19.14 22.60
C TYR A 237 -6.48 -17.71 22.05
N LEU A 238 -5.45 -16.92 22.42
CA LEU A 238 -5.12 -15.69 21.72
C LEU A 238 -3.97 -15.94 20.76
N VAL A 239 -4.26 -15.88 19.47
CA VAL A 239 -3.26 -16.03 18.40
C VAL A 239 -2.91 -14.67 17.86
N ILE A 240 -1.61 -14.33 17.89
CA ILE A 240 -1.08 -13.09 17.34
C ILE A 240 -0.16 -13.45 16.17
N ALA A 241 -0.64 -13.20 14.94
CA ALA A 241 0.09 -13.52 13.72
C ALA A 241 0.50 -12.23 12.98
N GLY A 242 1.81 -12.06 12.77
CA GLY A 242 2.34 -10.91 12.04
C GLY A 242 3.81 -10.63 12.31
N LYS A 243 4.35 -9.66 11.57
CA LYS A 243 5.74 -9.22 11.71
C LYS A 243 5.83 -8.06 12.71
N GLY A 244 6.73 -8.16 13.67
CA GLY A 244 7.02 -7.13 14.68
C GLY A 244 7.44 -7.75 16.00
N GLU A 245 7.67 -6.91 17.01
CA GLU A 245 8.05 -7.34 18.35
C GLU A 245 6.91 -7.07 19.33
N ILE A 246 6.62 -8.06 20.17
CA ILE A 246 5.65 -7.93 21.25
C ILE A 246 6.40 -7.46 22.49
N GLY A 247 6.03 -6.29 23.04
CA GLY A 247 6.68 -5.66 24.20
C GLY A 247 6.30 -6.26 25.58
N PHE A 248 5.69 -7.45 25.62
CA PHE A 248 5.35 -8.16 26.85
C PHE A 248 5.87 -9.60 26.80
N GLU A 249 6.16 -10.15 27.99
CA GLU A 249 6.67 -11.52 28.10
C GLU A 249 5.63 -12.52 27.58
N ARG A 250 6.08 -13.44 26.72
CA ARG A 250 5.28 -14.59 26.31
C ARG A 250 5.16 -15.52 27.51
N ASN A 251 4.00 -15.67 28.10
CA ASN A 251 3.75 -16.78 28.97
C ASN A 251 3.81 -18.07 28.12
N LYS A 252 4.89 -18.81 28.31
CA LYS A 252 5.08 -20.15 27.74
C LYS A 252 4.33 -21.12 28.67
N ASN A 253 3.02 -21.26 28.48
CA ASN A 253 2.25 -22.37 29.02
C ASN A 253 1.45 -22.98 27.86
#